data_db59e5ea87f715e92385d66138afcfc8
#
_entry.id   db59e5ea87f715e92385d66138afcfc8
#
_cell.length_a   1.000
_cell.length_b   1.000
_cell.length_c   1.000
_cell.angle_alpha   90.00
_cell.angle_beta   90.00
_cell.angle_gamma   90.00
#
_symmetry.space_group_name_H-M   'P 1'
#
loop_
_entity.id
_entity.type
_entity.pdbx_description
1 polymer ?
#
loop_
_entity_poly.entity_id
_entity_poly.type
_entity_poly.pdbx_seq_one_letter_code
_entity_poly.pdbx_strand_id
1 'polypeptide(L)'
;LGFLVSFSGILTYERATNVQEAARRLPLDVLLVETDSPYLTPYPEKKTHRRNEPSFVVTTARKLASLKNIDFNQVAEATTRNFFRFFRLKNSC
;
A
#
# COMPACT_ATOMS: atom_id res chain seq x y z
N LEU A 1 -7.25 18.82 0.62
CA LEU A 1 -6.61 17.87 0.53
C LEU A 1 -5.55 17.51 1.56
N GLY A 2 -5.85 17.27 2.74
CA GLY A 2 -4.93 16.93 3.78
C GLY A 2 -4.97 15.47 4.19
N PHE A 3 -5.47 14.58 3.33
CA PHE A 3 -5.56 13.18 3.73
C PHE A 3 -4.87 12.26 2.73
N LEU A 4 -4.42 11.12 3.26
CA LEU A 4 -3.86 10.02 2.49
C LEU A 4 -4.58 8.75 2.86
N VAL A 5 -4.67 7.82 1.92
CA VAL A 5 -5.26 6.51 2.15
C VAL A 5 -4.15 5.47 2.07
N SER A 6 -4.02 4.67 3.12
CA SER A 6 -2.94 3.71 3.22
C SER A 6 -3.47 2.28 3.09
N PHE A 7 -2.76 1.45 2.31
CA PHE A 7 -3.11 0.04 2.12
C PHE A 7 -2.04 -0.85 2.70
N SER A 8 -2.46 -1.90 3.38
CA SER A 8 -1.58 -2.92 3.98
C SER A 8 -1.71 -4.24 3.23
N GLY A 9 -1.13 -5.28 3.80
CA GLY A 9 -1.16 -6.61 3.21
C GLY A 9 -2.54 -7.17 2.92
N ILE A 10 -3.58 -6.66 3.57
CA ILE A 10 -4.94 -7.09 3.31
C ILE A 10 -5.34 -6.87 1.85
N LEU A 11 -4.68 -5.92 1.17
CA LEU A 11 -4.93 -5.64 -0.23
C LEU A 11 -4.69 -6.87 -1.11
N THR A 12 -3.81 -7.78 -0.67
CA THR A 12 -3.46 -8.98 -1.42
C THR A 12 -4.42 -10.14 -1.17
N TYR A 13 -5.33 -10.02 -0.20
CA TYR A 13 -6.22 -11.11 0.19
C TYR A 13 -7.33 -11.29 -0.85
N GLU A 14 -7.61 -12.55 -1.15
CA GLU A 14 -8.57 -12.88 -2.21
C GLU A 14 -9.96 -12.30 -1.96
N ARG A 15 -10.40 -12.26 -0.70
CA ARG A 15 -11.74 -11.80 -0.36
C ARG A 15 -11.84 -10.31 -0.06
N ALA A 16 -10.75 -9.59 -0.18
CA ALA A 16 -10.72 -8.15 0.11
C ALA A 16 -11.16 -7.32 -1.10
N THR A 17 -12.29 -7.68 -1.70
CA THR A 17 -12.73 -7.06 -2.96
C THR A 17 -13.10 -5.59 -2.79
N ASN A 18 -13.69 -5.21 -1.65
CA ASN A 18 -14.05 -3.82 -1.41
C ASN A 18 -12.81 -2.93 -1.29
N VAL A 19 -11.78 -3.44 -0.61
CA VAL A 19 -10.52 -2.71 -0.45
C VAL A 19 -9.84 -2.58 -1.79
N GLN A 20 -9.83 -3.66 -2.58
CA GLN A 20 -9.20 -3.64 -3.90
C GLN A 20 -9.91 -2.69 -4.86
N GLU A 21 -11.22 -2.62 -4.78
CA GLU A 21 -11.98 -1.70 -5.62
C GLU A 21 -11.68 -0.24 -5.24
N ALA A 22 -11.56 0.05 -3.95
CA ALA A 22 -11.16 1.38 -3.50
C ALA A 22 -9.78 1.73 -4.04
N ALA A 23 -8.85 0.78 -4.02
CA ALA A 23 -7.50 1.00 -4.53
C ALA A 23 -7.51 1.32 -6.03
N ARG A 24 -8.39 0.69 -6.79
CA ARG A 24 -8.51 0.98 -8.22
C ARG A 24 -9.02 2.39 -8.48
N ARG A 25 -9.96 2.85 -7.68
CA ARG A 25 -10.68 4.11 -7.93
C ARG A 25 -9.97 5.34 -7.42
N LEU A 26 -9.20 5.20 -6.34
CA LEU A 26 -8.55 6.36 -5.74
C LEU A 26 -7.36 6.80 -6.58
N PRO A 27 -7.11 8.13 -6.67
CA PRO A 27 -5.95 8.63 -7.40
C PRO A 27 -4.66 8.19 -6.71
N LEU A 28 -3.65 7.92 -7.52
CA LEU A 28 -2.35 7.50 -7.01
C LEU A 28 -1.74 8.53 -6.07
N ASP A 29 -2.05 9.80 -6.27
CA ASP A 29 -1.48 10.91 -5.50
C ASP A 29 -1.84 10.90 -4.02
N VAL A 30 -2.85 10.14 -3.62
CA VAL A 30 -3.29 10.10 -2.22
C VAL A 30 -3.03 8.74 -1.57
N LEU A 31 -2.28 7.86 -2.22
CA LEU A 31 -2.11 6.50 -1.75
C LEU A 31 -0.77 6.29 -1.07
N LEU A 32 -0.79 5.47 -0.03
CA LEU A 32 0.39 4.95 0.65
C LEU A 32 0.27 3.44 0.76
N VAL A 33 1.39 2.78 0.97
CA VAL A 33 1.40 1.36 1.34
C VAL A 33 2.10 1.21 2.67
N GLU A 34 1.63 0.25 3.48
CA GLU A 34 2.16 0.02 4.81
C GLU A 34 2.14 -1.46 5.12
N THR A 35 2.81 -1.87 6.19
CA THR A 35 2.90 -3.29 6.53
C THR A 35 1.92 -3.72 7.60
N ASP A 36 1.65 -2.87 8.57
CA ASP A 36 0.88 -3.24 9.76
C ASP A 36 1.52 -4.45 10.47
N SER A 37 2.85 -4.55 10.43
CA SER A 37 3.60 -5.63 11.06
C SER A 37 3.28 -5.73 12.54
N PRO A 38 3.21 -6.94 13.10
CA PRO A 38 3.43 -8.26 12.49
C PRO A 38 2.16 -8.89 11.94
N TYR A 39 1.11 -8.12 11.77
CA TYR A 39 -0.19 -8.61 11.33
C TYR A 39 -0.38 -8.39 9.83
N LEU A 40 -1.40 -9.01 9.26
CA LEU A 40 -1.83 -8.80 7.88
C LEU A 40 -0.73 -9.10 6.86
N THR A 41 -0.06 -10.24 7.03
CA THR A 41 0.95 -10.69 6.08
C THR A 41 0.34 -10.80 4.68
N PRO A 42 0.94 -10.19 3.65
CA PRO A 42 0.39 -10.29 2.30
C PRO A 42 0.61 -11.66 1.69
N TYR A 43 -0.18 -11.99 0.68
CA TYR A 43 0.08 -13.17 -0.14
C TYR A 43 1.12 -12.81 -1.20
N PRO A 44 2.03 -13.71 -1.55
CA PRO A 44 2.07 -15.11 -1.12
C PRO A 44 2.82 -15.36 0.20
N GLU A 45 3.42 -14.35 0.81
CA GLU A 45 4.22 -14.54 2.02
C GLU A 45 3.41 -15.19 3.14
N LYS A 46 2.11 -14.92 3.20
CA LYS A 46 1.24 -15.48 4.23
C LYS A 46 1.23 -17.01 4.23
N LYS A 47 1.51 -17.64 3.09
CA LYS A 47 1.56 -19.10 2.99
C LYS A 47 2.72 -19.71 3.75
N THR A 48 3.82 -18.98 3.88
CA THR A 48 5.05 -19.48 4.48
C THR A 48 5.46 -18.74 5.75
N HIS A 49 4.90 -17.56 5.97
CA HIS A 49 5.26 -16.70 7.10
C HIS A 49 4.00 -16.34 7.87
N ARG A 50 3.99 -16.64 9.16
CA ARG A 50 2.87 -16.28 10.03
C ARG A 50 2.86 -14.81 10.41
N ARG A 51 4.04 -14.22 10.48
CA ARG A 51 4.20 -12.83 10.90
C ARG A 51 4.54 -11.96 9.71
N ASN A 52 3.90 -10.81 9.64
CA ASN A 52 4.22 -9.82 8.64
C ASN A 52 5.54 -9.14 9.01
N GLU A 53 6.31 -8.77 8.00
CA GLU A 53 7.59 -8.06 8.17
C GLU A 53 7.58 -6.80 7.32
N PRO A 54 8.31 -5.75 7.74
CA PRO A 54 8.33 -4.49 6.97
C PRO A 54 8.73 -4.68 5.51
N SER A 55 9.64 -5.63 5.23
CA SER A 55 10.08 -5.90 3.86
C SER A 55 8.95 -6.40 2.95
N PHE A 56 7.88 -6.94 3.53
CA PHE A 56 6.76 -7.46 2.75
C PHE A 56 5.88 -6.36 2.14
N VAL A 57 6.16 -5.11 2.45
CA VAL A 57 5.44 -3.98 1.83
C VAL A 57 5.58 -4.00 0.30
N VAL A 58 6.67 -4.59 -0.19
CA VAL A 58 6.89 -4.71 -1.64
C VAL A 58 5.76 -5.52 -2.30
N THR A 59 5.34 -6.60 -1.65
CA THR A 59 4.24 -7.43 -2.19
C THR A 59 2.93 -6.62 -2.24
N THR A 60 2.64 -5.85 -1.20
CA THR A 60 1.46 -4.98 -1.19
C THR A 60 1.54 -3.94 -2.30
N ALA A 61 2.71 -3.32 -2.49
CA ALA A 61 2.89 -2.33 -3.55
C ALA A 61 2.74 -2.95 -4.94
N ARG A 62 3.21 -4.19 -5.14
CA ARG A 62 3.03 -4.89 -6.41
C ARG A 62 1.56 -5.17 -6.68
N LYS A 63 0.81 -5.53 -5.65
CA LYS A 63 -0.64 -5.74 -5.80
C LYS A 63 -1.32 -4.45 -6.20
N LEU A 64 -0.95 -3.34 -5.58
CA LEU A 64 -1.52 -2.04 -5.92
C LEU A 64 -1.24 -1.68 -7.38
N ALA A 65 -0.01 -1.92 -7.83
CA ALA A 65 0.35 -1.67 -9.23
C ALA A 65 -0.52 -2.51 -10.18
N SER A 66 -0.70 -3.78 -9.85
CA SER A 66 -1.54 -4.67 -10.65
C SER A 66 -2.98 -4.18 -10.71
N LEU A 67 -3.54 -3.78 -9.57
CA LEU A 67 -4.93 -3.32 -9.52
C LEU A 67 -5.14 -2.04 -10.32
N LYS A 68 -4.14 -1.17 -10.36
CA LYS A 68 -4.23 0.08 -11.10
C LYS A 68 -3.69 -0.04 -12.53
N ASN A 69 -3.19 -1.21 -12.89
CA ASN A 69 -2.65 -1.50 -14.22
C ASN A 69 -1.52 -0.54 -14.60
N ILE A 70 -0.60 -0.36 -13.68
CA ILE A 70 0.59 0.48 -13.87
C ILE A 70 1.82 -0.27 -13.38
N ASP A 71 3.00 0.28 -13.66
CA ASP A 71 4.26 -0.34 -13.24
C ASP A 71 4.48 -0.23 -11.74
N PHE A 72 5.16 -1.24 -11.19
CA PHE A 72 5.57 -1.20 -9.78
C PHE A 72 6.38 0.06 -9.48
N ASN A 73 7.28 0.47 -10.38
CA ASN A 73 8.09 1.66 -10.16
C ASN A 73 7.25 2.92 -10.03
N GLN A 74 6.15 3.01 -10.76
CA GLN A 74 5.25 4.15 -10.64
C GLN A 74 4.60 4.19 -9.27
N VAL A 75 4.19 3.03 -8.72
CA VAL A 75 3.63 2.96 -7.38
C VAL A 75 4.70 3.33 -6.36
N ALA A 76 5.90 2.78 -6.48
CA ALA A 76 6.97 3.04 -5.53
C ALA A 76 7.31 4.54 -5.48
N GLU A 77 7.43 5.18 -6.63
CA GLU A 77 7.74 6.61 -6.69
C GLU A 77 6.62 7.45 -6.10
N ALA A 78 5.38 7.14 -6.47
CA ALA A 78 4.23 7.94 -6.04
C ALA A 78 4.01 7.82 -4.53
N THR A 79 4.07 6.60 -3.99
CA THR A 79 3.83 6.40 -2.56
C THR A 79 4.96 6.98 -1.73
N THR A 80 6.21 6.91 -2.22
CA THR A 80 7.34 7.55 -1.55
C THR A 80 7.17 9.07 -1.53
N ARG A 81 6.80 9.64 -2.67
CA ARG A 81 6.55 11.08 -2.78
C ARG A 81 5.41 11.51 -1.86
N ASN A 82 4.35 10.71 -1.80
CA ASN A 82 3.21 11.00 -0.95
C ASN A 82 3.60 10.95 0.53
N PHE A 83 4.43 9.99 0.92
CA PHE A 83 4.91 9.87 2.29
C PHE A 83 5.68 11.13 2.69
N PHE A 84 6.63 11.57 1.87
CA PHE A 84 7.43 12.74 2.19
C PHE A 84 6.58 14.01 2.21
N ARG A 85 5.62 14.13 1.32
CA ARG A 85 4.72 15.28 1.30
C ARG A 85 3.89 15.33 2.57
N PHE A 86 3.35 14.19 3.00
CA PHE A 86 2.58 14.09 4.23
C PHE A 86 3.43 14.42 5.46
N PHE A 87 4.63 13.87 5.50
CA PHE A 87 5.56 14.11 6.59
C PHE A 87 5.90 15.60 6.69
N ARG A 88 6.13 16.24 5.56
CA ARG A 88 6.45 17.67 5.50
C ARG A 88 5.29 18.52 6.04
N LEU A 89 4.07 18.19 5.63
CA LEU A 89 2.89 18.91 6.10
C LEU A 89 2.74 18.78 7.62
N LYS A 90 3.01 17.59 8.14
CA LYS A 90 2.86 17.32 9.56
C LYS A 90 3.90 18.07 10.40
N ASN A 91 5.03 18.39 9.82
CA ASN A 91 6.12 19.06 10.52
C ASN A 91 6.24 20.54 10.23
N SER A 92 5.35 21.09 9.43
CA SER A 92 5.41 22.50 9.06
C SER A 92 4.55 23.39 9.94
N CYS A 93 3.93 22.83 10.95
CA CYS A 93 3.08 23.62 11.89
C CYS A 93 3.80 23.99 13.15
#